data_bd3e57bc34362dad59ea95ed276fb039
#
_entry.id   bd3e57bc34362dad59ea95ed276fb039
#
_cell.length_a   1.000
_cell.length_b   1.000
_cell.length_c   1.000
_cell.angle_alpha   90.00
_cell.angle_beta   90.00
_cell.angle_gamma   90.00
#
_symmetry.space_group_name_H-M   'P 1'
#
loop_
_entity.id
_entity.type
_entity.pdbx_description
1 polymer ?
#
loop_
_entity_poly.entity_id
_entity_poly.type
_entity_poly.pdbx_seq_one_letter_code
_entity_poly.pdbx_strand_id
1 'polypeptide(L)'
;MLVPIGLVLGAPITLALRALPQGRTPDERGVRGMLIAFLHSRYSMVLTNPLTALALFDGSLFVLYFTNLFGDLMTSHAGHLFMNIHFLLTGFLFFHVIIGIDPNPRKIPHIVRIVMLFAAMSIHAFFAISLLATTTLIDQGYYGSLKTPWLGDLLVDQHAAGAIAWAMGEIPIILALVATFIQWMRDDSREAKRIDRNEARMAAMGEPDELAQYNNYLSQLQRRDERGRQ
;
A
#
# COMPACT_ATOMS: atom_id res chain seq x y z
N MET A 1 1.39 -10.23 8.87
CA MET A 1 1.53 -8.82 8.44
C MET A 1 2.85 -8.16 8.81
N LEU A 2 3.45 -8.45 9.96
CA LEU A 2 4.72 -7.82 10.39
C LEU A 2 5.91 -8.10 9.44
N VAL A 3 6.02 -9.33 8.94
CA VAL A 3 7.11 -9.72 8.03
C VAL A 3 7.10 -8.93 6.72
N PRO A 4 5.97 -8.81 5.99
CA PRO A 4 5.89 -7.96 4.80
C PRO A 4 6.26 -6.50 5.06
N ILE A 5 5.81 -5.91 6.17
CA ILE A 5 6.17 -4.54 6.54
C ILE A 5 7.67 -4.42 6.78
N GLY A 6 8.26 -5.35 7.56
CA GLY A 6 9.69 -5.37 7.81
C GLY A 6 10.53 -5.48 6.52
N LEU A 7 10.08 -6.30 5.57
CA LEU A 7 10.72 -6.42 4.26
C LEU A 7 10.66 -5.09 3.48
N VAL A 8 9.50 -4.43 3.45
CA VAL A 8 9.34 -3.13 2.76
C VAL A 8 10.22 -2.06 3.39
N LEU A 9 10.30 -2.02 4.72
CA LEU A 9 11.16 -1.07 5.44
C LEU A 9 12.67 -1.29 5.15
N GLY A 10 13.06 -2.51 4.82
CA GLY A 10 14.41 -2.84 4.36
C GLY A 10 14.75 -2.34 2.95
N ALA A 11 13.78 -1.80 2.21
CA ALA A 11 13.93 -1.30 0.84
C ALA A 11 14.67 -2.29 -0.10
N PRO A 12 14.18 -3.54 -0.23
CA PRO A 12 14.91 -4.61 -0.93
C PRO A 12 15.14 -4.33 -2.41
N ILE A 13 14.22 -3.63 -3.07
CA ILE A 13 14.36 -3.27 -4.48
C ILE A 13 15.49 -2.25 -4.65
N THR A 14 15.56 -1.24 -3.78
CA THR A 14 16.66 -0.25 -3.77
C THR A 14 18.00 -0.92 -3.49
N LEU A 15 18.06 -1.84 -2.52
CA LEU A 15 19.28 -2.60 -2.22
C LEU A 15 19.70 -3.46 -3.40
N ALA A 16 18.77 -4.18 -4.03
CA ALA A 16 19.05 -4.97 -5.22
C ALA A 16 19.57 -4.10 -6.38
N LEU A 17 18.93 -2.95 -6.63
CA LEU A 17 19.38 -2.02 -7.68
C LEU A 17 20.78 -1.44 -7.41
N ARG A 18 21.19 -1.32 -6.14
CA ARG A 18 22.56 -0.86 -5.78
C ARG A 18 23.58 -1.97 -5.86
N ALA A 19 23.21 -3.20 -5.52
CA ALA A 19 24.11 -4.36 -5.47
C ALA A 19 24.31 -5.02 -6.83
N LEU A 20 23.32 -4.97 -7.73
CA LEU A 20 23.37 -5.63 -9.02
C LEU A 20 24.29 -4.90 -10.01
N PRO A 21 25.14 -5.66 -10.75
CA PRO A 21 26.05 -5.09 -11.73
C PRO A 21 25.29 -4.43 -12.89
N GLN A 22 25.83 -3.33 -13.36
CA GLN A 22 25.40 -2.68 -14.61
C GLN A 22 25.96 -3.49 -15.80
N GLY A 23 25.25 -3.45 -16.94
CA GLY A 23 25.80 -4.01 -18.19
C GLY A 23 27.11 -3.33 -18.56
N ARG A 24 28.02 -4.09 -19.16
CA ARG A 24 29.34 -3.57 -19.58
C ARG A 24 29.28 -2.62 -20.75
N THR A 25 28.22 -2.71 -21.56
CA THR A 25 27.97 -1.83 -22.72
C THR A 25 26.57 -1.26 -22.65
N PRO A 26 26.27 -0.10 -23.29
CA PRO A 26 24.94 0.52 -23.31
C PRO A 26 23.85 -0.41 -23.86
N ASP A 27 24.20 -1.35 -24.73
CA ASP A 27 23.29 -2.31 -25.36
C ASP A 27 23.08 -3.58 -24.53
N GLU A 28 23.99 -3.90 -23.60
CA GLU A 28 23.83 -5.02 -22.68
C GLU A 28 22.99 -4.64 -21.48
N ARG A 29 21.74 -5.10 -21.46
CA ARG A 29 20.89 -5.03 -20.25
C ARG A 29 21.41 -6.01 -19.21
N GLY A 30 22.34 -5.58 -18.35
CA GLY A 30 22.73 -6.36 -17.19
C GLY A 30 21.52 -6.67 -16.30
N VAL A 31 21.70 -7.55 -15.28
CA VAL A 31 20.63 -7.96 -14.35
C VAL A 31 19.89 -6.75 -13.74
N ARG A 32 20.62 -5.67 -13.46
CA ARG A 32 20.03 -4.41 -13.01
C ARG A 32 19.07 -3.82 -14.05
N GLY A 33 19.44 -3.80 -15.33
CA GLY A 33 18.60 -3.30 -16.42
C GLY A 33 17.34 -4.16 -16.62
N MET A 34 17.45 -5.48 -16.44
CA MET A 34 16.29 -6.38 -16.46
C MET A 34 15.33 -6.08 -15.31
N LEU A 35 15.83 -5.85 -14.09
CA LEU A 35 15.01 -5.49 -12.94
C LEU A 35 14.30 -4.15 -13.19
N ILE A 36 15.00 -3.14 -13.71
CA ILE A 36 14.40 -1.85 -14.06
C ILE A 36 13.31 -2.02 -15.13
N ALA A 37 13.57 -2.82 -16.18
CA ALA A 37 12.59 -3.11 -17.21
C ALA A 37 11.34 -3.82 -16.65
N PHE A 38 11.54 -4.76 -15.73
CA PHE A 38 10.45 -5.44 -15.04
C PHE A 38 9.62 -4.45 -14.21
N LEU A 39 10.26 -3.58 -13.42
CA LEU A 39 9.58 -2.57 -12.60
C LEU A 39 8.75 -1.59 -13.44
N HIS A 40 9.17 -1.29 -14.67
CA HIS A 40 8.43 -0.43 -15.60
C HIS A 40 7.50 -1.20 -16.56
N SER A 41 7.37 -2.52 -16.38
CA SER A 41 6.49 -3.35 -17.21
C SER A 41 5.01 -3.07 -16.92
N ARG A 42 4.15 -3.41 -17.90
CA ARG A 42 2.69 -3.34 -17.73
C ARG A 42 2.20 -4.22 -16.57
N TYR A 43 2.84 -5.36 -16.33
CA TYR A 43 2.54 -6.25 -15.21
C TYR A 43 2.79 -5.56 -13.88
N SER A 44 3.95 -4.94 -13.72
CA SER A 44 4.27 -4.17 -12.51
C SER A 44 3.30 -3.01 -12.30
N MET A 45 2.91 -2.30 -13.37
CA MET A 45 1.91 -1.23 -13.28
C MET A 45 0.53 -1.72 -12.84
N VAL A 46 0.11 -2.92 -13.23
CA VAL A 46 -1.17 -3.51 -12.78
C VAL A 46 -1.04 -3.96 -11.34
N LEU A 47 0.01 -4.66 -10.98
CA LEU A 47 0.24 -5.16 -9.61
C LEU A 47 0.38 -4.03 -8.60
N THR A 48 1.08 -2.94 -8.95
CA THR A 48 1.24 -1.76 -8.08
C THR A 48 0.06 -0.79 -8.12
N ASN A 49 -1.03 -1.14 -8.80
CA ASN A 49 -2.29 -0.41 -8.65
C ASN A 49 -2.83 -0.62 -7.23
N PRO A 50 -3.20 0.44 -6.48
CA PRO A 50 -3.67 0.32 -5.10
C PRO A 50 -4.84 -0.64 -4.94
N LEU A 51 -5.82 -0.59 -5.85
CA LEU A 51 -6.98 -1.48 -5.80
C LEU A 51 -6.62 -2.94 -6.08
N THR A 52 -5.71 -3.19 -7.03
CA THR A 52 -5.22 -4.54 -7.31
C THR A 52 -4.44 -5.09 -6.12
N ALA A 53 -3.57 -4.28 -5.53
CA ALA A 53 -2.79 -4.67 -4.35
C ALA A 53 -3.70 -4.99 -3.15
N LEU A 54 -4.74 -4.17 -2.91
CA LEU A 54 -5.74 -4.41 -1.86
C LEU A 54 -6.55 -5.69 -2.14
N ALA A 55 -7.03 -5.88 -3.36
CA ALA A 55 -7.80 -7.06 -3.74
C ALA A 55 -6.98 -8.36 -3.59
N LEU A 56 -5.69 -8.33 -3.92
CA LEU A 56 -4.79 -9.46 -3.72
C LEU A 56 -4.49 -9.69 -2.23
N PHE A 57 -4.34 -8.62 -1.45
CA PHE A 57 -3.99 -8.71 -0.04
C PHE A 57 -5.16 -9.22 0.81
N ASP A 58 -6.29 -8.52 0.80
CA ASP A 58 -7.46 -8.86 1.63
C ASP A 58 -8.46 -9.78 0.89
N GLY A 59 -8.68 -9.55 -0.41
CA GLY A 59 -9.64 -10.35 -1.18
C GLY A 59 -9.25 -11.82 -1.27
N SER A 60 -7.95 -12.13 -1.33
CA SER A 60 -7.48 -13.51 -1.35
C SER A 60 -7.79 -14.28 -0.05
N LEU A 61 -7.92 -13.60 1.10
CA LEU A 61 -8.37 -14.22 2.35
C LEU A 61 -9.80 -14.77 2.21
N PHE A 62 -10.71 -13.97 1.63
CA PHE A 62 -12.08 -14.42 1.41
C PHE A 62 -12.14 -15.60 0.45
N VAL A 63 -11.41 -15.52 -0.66
CA VAL A 63 -11.34 -16.63 -1.61
C VAL A 63 -10.81 -17.88 -0.95
N LEU A 64 -9.75 -17.78 -0.15
CA LEU A 64 -9.16 -18.92 0.51
C LEU A 64 -10.11 -19.55 1.55
N TYR A 65 -10.65 -18.76 2.47
CA TYR A 65 -11.36 -19.26 3.64
C TYR A 65 -12.86 -19.51 3.42
N PHE A 66 -13.49 -18.89 2.43
CA PHE A 66 -14.91 -19.06 2.12
C PHE A 66 -15.17 -19.91 0.87
N THR A 67 -14.13 -20.60 0.36
CA THR A 67 -14.24 -21.64 -0.67
C THR A 67 -13.55 -22.91 -0.19
N ASN A 68 -13.62 -23.99 -0.96
CA ASN A 68 -12.93 -25.27 -0.63
C ASN A 68 -11.40 -25.18 -0.83
N LEU A 69 -10.89 -24.04 -1.30
CA LEU A 69 -9.48 -23.87 -1.66
C LEU A 69 -8.56 -24.05 -0.44
N PHE A 70 -9.00 -23.65 0.74
CA PHE A 70 -8.21 -23.82 1.97
C PHE A 70 -7.94 -25.31 2.24
N GLY A 71 -8.99 -26.14 2.27
CA GLY A 71 -8.84 -27.56 2.51
C GLY A 71 -8.00 -28.25 1.44
N ASP A 72 -8.23 -27.94 0.16
CA ASP A 72 -7.45 -28.48 -0.94
C ASP A 72 -5.96 -28.20 -0.81
N LEU A 73 -5.60 -26.96 -0.42
CA LEU A 73 -4.23 -26.55 -0.22
C LEU A 73 -3.61 -27.14 1.07
N MET A 74 -4.40 -27.32 2.12
CA MET A 74 -3.94 -27.86 3.40
C MET A 74 -3.60 -29.37 3.33
N THR A 75 -4.13 -30.10 2.35
CA THR A 75 -3.85 -31.52 2.18
C THR A 75 -2.43 -31.83 1.68
N SER A 76 -1.69 -30.83 1.17
CA SER A 76 -0.35 -31.02 0.61
C SER A 76 0.67 -30.03 1.16
N HIS A 77 1.91 -30.48 1.31
CA HIS A 77 3.03 -29.62 1.69
C HIS A 77 3.26 -28.48 0.67
N ALA A 78 3.09 -28.76 -0.61
CA ALA A 78 3.21 -27.76 -1.67
C ALA A 78 2.11 -26.69 -1.58
N GLY A 79 0.89 -27.08 -1.22
CA GLY A 79 -0.22 -26.16 -0.97
C GLY A 79 0.06 -25.22 0.21
N HIS A 80 0.56 -25.76 1.32
CA HIS A 80 0.99 -24.96 2.48
C HIS A 80 2.07 -23.95 2.10
N LEU A 81 3.09 -24.38 1.36
CA LEU A 81 4.16 -23.49 0.90
C LEU A 81 3.63 -22.40 -0.02
N PHE A 82 2.72 -22.77 -0.94
CA PHE A 82 2.06 -21.81 -1.83
C PHE A 82 1.32 -20.74 -1.04
N MET A 83 0.51 -21.11 -0.04
CA MET A 83 -0.22 -20.14 0.80
C MET A 83 0.73 -19.18 1.51
N ASN A 84 1.80 -19.70 2.12
CA ASN A 84 2.78 -18.87 2.82
C ASN A 84 3.46 -17.88 1.90
N ILE A 85 3.89 -18.33 0.71
CA ILE A 85 4.51 -17.47 -0.30
C ILE A 85 3.50 -16.44 -0.83
N HIS A 86 2.27 -16.86 -1.12
CA HIS A 86 1.21 -15.98 -1.61
C HIS A 86 0.94 -14.83 -0.64
N PHE A 87 0.68 -15.12 0.64
CA PHE A 87 0.40 -14.09 1.62
C PHE A 87 1.61 -13.21 1.95
N LEU A 88 2.82 -13.76 1.88
CA LEU A 88 4.04 -12.97 2.00
C LEU A 88 4.16 -11.96 0.86
N LEU A 89 3.96 -12.42 -0.38
CA LEU A 89 4.11 -11.59 -1.58
C LEU A 89 2.99 -10.55 -1.72
N THR A 90 1.74 -10.93 -1.45
CA THR A 90 0.60 -10.00 -1.52
C THR A 90 0.67 -8.95 -0.42
N GLY A 91 1.08 -9.33 0.80
CA GLY A 91 1.35 -8.40 1.88
C GLY A 91 2.53 -7.48 1.56
N PHE A 92 3.64 -8.01 1.03
CA PHE A 92 4.76 -7.20 0.56
C PHE A 92 4.33 -6.21 -0.51
N LEU A 93 3.58 -6.64 -1.51
CA LEU A 93 3.07 -5.81 -2.58
C LEU A 93 2.20 -4.67 -2.04
N PHE A 94 1.24 -4.98 -1.16
CA PHE A 94 0.35 -3.98 -0.57
C PHE A 94 1.13 -2.92 0.21
N PHE A 95 1.99 -3.32 1.14
CA PHE A 95 2.76 -2.37 1.93
C PHE A 95 3.83 -1.64 1.11
N HIS A 96 4.39 -2.27 0.05
CA HIS A 96 5.27 -1.58 -0.90
C HIS A 96 4.54 -0.42 -1.60
N VAL A 97 3.31 -0.65 -2.04
CA VAL A 97 2.47 0.38 -2.66
C VAL A 97 2.12 1.51 -1.67
N ILE A 98 1.81 1.16 -0.42
CA ILE A 98 1.37 2.13 0.60
C ILE A 98 2.55 2.90 1.21
N ILE A 99 3.61 2.23 1.65
CA ILE A 99 4.74 2.86 2.34
C ILE A 99 5.63 3.62 1.36
N GLY A 100 5.87 3.05 0.16
CA GLY A 100 6.51 3.74 -0.95
C GLY A 100 7.96 4.13 -0.73
N ILE A 101 8.75 3.35 0.05
CA ILE A 101 10.19 3.59 0.27
C ILE A 101 10.98 3.23 -0.98
N ASP A 102 10.66 2.09 -1.60
CA ASP A 102 11.27 1.61 -2.83
C ASP A 102 10.70 2.31 -4.08
N PRO A 103 11.43 2.32 -5.20
CA PRO A 103 10.94 2.85 -6.47
C PRO A 103 9.63 2.19 -6.88
N ASN A 104 8.59 3.00 -7.03
CA ASN A 104 7.28 2.57 -7.50
C ASN A 104 6.99 3.28 -8.85
N PRO A 105 6.54 2.57 -9.89
CA PRO A 105 6.18 3.18 -11.16
C PRO A 105 5.04 4.21 -11.05
N ARG A 106 4.26 4.15 -9.97
CA ARG A 106 3.18 5.10 -9.68
C ARG A 106 3.46 5.90 -8.43
N LYS A 107 3.42 7.23 -8.54
CA LYS A 107 3.37 8.11 -7.37
C LYS A 107 1.93 8.17 -6.87
N ILE A 108 1.69 7.63 -5.69
CA ILE A 108 0.36 7.59 -5.07
C ILE A 108 0.27 8.74 -4.06
N PRO A 109 -0.74 9.63 -4.18
CA PRO A 109 -0.97 10.69 -3.22
C PRO A 109 -1.20 10.15 -1.81
N HIS A 110 -0.76 10.87 -0.77
CA HIS A 110 -0.89 10.44 0.62
C HIS A 110 -2.35 10.15 1.02
N ILE A 111 -3.29 10.97 0.55
CA ILE A 111 -4.72 10.75 0.82
C ILE A 111 -5.20 9.39 0.29
N VAL A 112 -4.76 8.98 -0.90
CA VAL A 112 -5.13 7.67 -1.46
C VAL A 112 -4.54 6.54 -0.61
N ARG A 113 -3.30 6.67 -0.12
CA ARG A 113 -2.67 5.68 0.78
C ARG A 113 -3.47 5.53 2.08
N ILE A 114 -3.89 6.65 2.67
CA ILE A 114 -4.73 6.67 3.88
C ILE A 114 -6.07 5.98 3.62
N VAL A 115 -6.76 6.34 2.53
CA VAL A 115 -8.03 5.70 2.16
C VAL A 115 -7.87 4.19 1.95
N MET A 116 -6.78 3.76 1.31
CA MET A 116 -6.50 2.34 1.09
C MET A 116 -6.21 1.59 2.39
N LEU A 117 -5.54 2.22 3.36
CA LEU A 117 -5.31 1.63 4.69
C LEU A 117 -6.60 1.50 5.48
N PHE A 118 -7.49 2.50 5.43
CA PHE A 118 -8.82 2.40 6.03
C PHE A 118 -9.66 1.30 5.37
N ALA A 119 -9.61 1.18 4.05
CA ALA A 119 -10.30 0.13 3.33
C ALA A 119 -9.75 -1.26 3.73
N ALA A 120 -8.44 -1.43 3.78
CA ALA A 120 -7.81 -2.68 4.22
C ALA A 120 -8.22 -3.03 5.66
N MET A 121 -8.17 -2.07 6.58
CA MET A 121 -8.59 -2.27 7.97
C MET A 121 -10.05 -2.72 8.05
N SER A 122 -10.96 -2.06 7.32
CA SER A 122 -12.38 -2.39 7.32
C SER A 122 -12.66 -3.78 6.73
N ILE A 123 -12.01 -4.13 5.61
CA ILE A 123 -12.17 -5.43 4.95
C ILE A 123 -11.60 -6.54 5.84
N HIS A 124 -10.44 -6.31 6.45
CA HIS A 124 -9.80 -7.26 7.36
C HIS A 124 -10.64 -7.49 8.64
N ALA A 125 -11.17 -6.43 9.23
CA ALA A 125 -12.08 -6.53 10.36
C ALA A 125 -13.37 -7.31 10.00
N PHE A 126 -13.93 -7.04 8.82
CA PHE A 126 -15.10 -7.79 8.33
C PHE A 126 -14.79 -9.27 8.13
N PHE A 127 -13.62 -9.60 7.59
CA PHE A 127 -13.16 -10.99 7.49
C PHE A 127 -13.08 -11.66 8.88
N ALA A 128 -12.43 -11.02 9.85
CA ALA A 128 -12.28 -11.55 11.20
C ALA A 128 -13.63 -11.73 11.92
N ILE A 129 -14.53 -10.75 11.78
CA ILE A 129 -15.91 -10.84 12.32
C ILE A 129 -16.68 -11.99 11.65
N SER A 130 -16.50 -12.20 10.35
CA SER A 130 -17.13 -13.31 9.65
C SER A 130 -16.68 -14.67 10.21
N LEU A 131 -15.41 -14.81 10.59
CA LEU A 131 -14.90 -16.00 11.27
C LEU A 131 -15.51 -16.18 12.68
N LEU A 132 -15.67 -15.09 13.43
CA LEU A 132 -16.26 -15.08 14.77
C LEU A 132 -17.75 -15.37 14.76
N ALA A 133 -18.49 -14.95 13.73
CA ALA A 133 -19.94 -15.10 13.63
C ALA A 133 -20.37 -16.45 13.06
N THR A 134 -19.45 -17.20 12.46
CA THR A 134 -19.74 -18.51 11.86
C THR A 134 -20.14 -19.51 12.93
N THR A 135 -21.22 -20.26 12.69
CA THR A 135 -21.73 -21.32 13.57
C THR A 135 -21.28 -22.72 13.16
N THR A 136 -20.51 -22.81 12.08
CA THR A 136 -19.96 -24.06 11.54
C THR A 136 -18.45 -23.89 11.31
N LEU A 137 -17.72 -25.01 11.29
CA LEU A 137 -16.32 -24.97 10.92
C LEU A 137 -16.16 -24.53 9.45
N ILE A 138 -15.24 -23.61 9.22
CA ILE A 138 -14.74 -23.33 7.88
C ILE A 138 -14.00 -24.57 7.44
N ASP A 139 -14.33 -25.10 6.27
CA ASP A 139 -13.78 -26.34 5.78
C ASP A 139 -13.90 -27.52 6.77
N GLN A 140 -15.12 -28.00 6.95
CA GLN A 140 -15.42 -29.17 7.77
C GLN A 140 -14.63 -30.43 7.34
N GLY A 141 -14.28 -30.53 6.05
CA GLY A 141 -13.53 -31.66 5.53
C GLY A 141 -12.12 -31.76 6.15
N TYR A 142 -11.39 -30.67 6.17
CA TYR A 142 -10.05 -30.65 6.73
C TYR A 142 -10.06 -30.55 8.27
N TYR A 143 -10.67 -29.50 8.83
CA TYR A 143 -10.69 -29.31 10.28
C TYR A 143 -11.45 -30.39 11.02
N GLY A 144 -12.57 -30.87 10.49
CA GLY A 144 -13.33 -31.96 11.10
C GLY A 144 -12.58 -33.31 11.13
N SER A 145 -11.57 -33.47 10.26
CA SER A 145 -10.72 -34.67 10.25
C SER A 145 -9.56 -34.63 11.28
N LEU A 146 -9.26 -33.44 11.82
CA LEU A 146 -8.17 -33.27 12.76
C LEU A 146 -8.52 -33.89 14.14
N LYS A 147 -7.76 -34.89 14.53
CA LYS A 147 -7.84 -35.49 15.88
C LYS A 147 -6.82 -34.78 16.78
N THR A 148 -7.25 -33.72 17.42
CA THR A 148 -6.41 -32.95 18.34
C THR A 148 -6.84 -33.19 19.78
N PRO A 149 -6.15 -34.10 20.53
CA PRO A 149 -6.58 -34.51 21.89
C PRO A 149 -6.61 -33.36 22.92
N TRP A 150 -5.87 -32.28 22.62
CA TRP A 150 -5.78 -31.08 23.49
C TRP A 150 -6.79 -29.98 23.16
N LEU A 151 -7.50 -30.08 22.04
CA LEU A 151 -8.55 -29.14 21.61
C LEU A 151 -9.92 -29.74 21.95
N GLY A 152 -10.67 -29.09 22.84
CA GLY A 152 -12.00 -29.57 23.25
C GLY A 152 -13.05 -29.35 22.17
N ASP A 153 -13.12 -28.13 21.62
CA ASP A 153 -14.11 -27.73 20.59
C ASP A 153 -13.42 -26.93 19.49
N LEU A 154 -13.47 -27.48 18.27
CA LEU A 154 -12.84 -26.87 17.09
C LEU A 154 -13.50 -25.54 16.69
N LEU A 155 -14.81 -25.38 16.97
CA LEU A 155 -15.50 -24.13 16.68
C LEU A 155 -15.05 -23.00 17.62
N VAL A 156 -14.85 -23.31 18.88
CA VAL A 156 -14.30 -22.36 19.87
C VAL A 156 -12.87 -21.96 19.47
N ASP A 157 -12.07 -22.91 19.01
CA ASP A 157 -10.71 -22.63 18.50
C ASP A 157 -10.73 -21.74 17.25
N GLN A 158 -11.65 -22.00 16.30
CA GLN A 158 -11.86 -21.16 15.15
C GLN A 158 -12.26 -19.73 15.54
N HIS A 159 -13.13 -19.54 16.52
CA HIS A 159 -13.49 -18.21 17.01
C HIS A 159 -12.30 -17.53 17.69
N ALA A 160 -11.50 -18.26 18.46
CA ALA A 160 -10.26 -17.72 19.04
C ALA A 160 -9.27 -17.29 17.96
N ALA A 161 -9.12 -18.10 16.89
CA ALA A 161 -8.31 -17.75 15.73
C ALA A 161 -8.81 -16.48 15.03
N GLY A 162 -10.13 -16.32 14.87
CA GLY A 162 -10.77 -15.11 14.34
C GLY A 162 -10.44 -13.86 15.19
N ALA A 163 -10.53 -13.98 16.52
CA ALA A 163 -10.20 -12.90 17.43
C ALA A 163 -8.71 -12.50 17.36
N ILE A 164 -7.82 -13.49 17.29
CA ILE A 164 -6.38 -13.27 17.14
C ILE A 164 -6.07 -12.63 15.77
N ALA A 165 -6.70 -13.13 14.69
CA ALA A 165 -6.53 -12.57 13.36
C ALA A 165 -6.95 -11.09 13.34
N TRP A 166 -8.07 -10.74 13.97
CA TRP A 166 -8.52 -9.35 14.09
C TRP A 166 -7.48 -8.49 14.81
N ALA A 167 -7.14 -8.83 16.05
CA ALA A 167 -6.22 -8.03 16.86
C ALA A 167 -4.83 -7.89 16.21
N MET A 168 -4.27 -9.00 15.70
CA MET A 168 -2.94 -9.02 15.10
C MET A 168 -2.90 -8.42 13.69
N GLY A 169 -4.04 -8.36 13.01
CA GLY A 169 -4.15 -7.75 11.69
C GLY A 169 -4.25 -6.23 11.74
N GLU A 170 -4.99 -5.67 12.68
CA GLU A 170 -5.24 -4.24 12.76
C GLU A 170 -4.02 -3.44 13.25
N ILE A 171 -3.28 -3.95 14.22
CA ILE A 171 -2.11 -3.25 14.80
C ILE A 171 -1.12 -2.81 13.72
N PRO A 172 -0.64 -3.67 12.80
CA PRO A 172 0.27 -3.27 11.74
C PRO A 172 -0.33 -2.22 10.78
N ILE A 173 -1.62 -2.32 10.46
CA ILE A 173 -2.29 -1.37 9.58
C ILE A 173 -2.40 0.00 10.25
N ILE A 174 -2.74 0.05 11.54
CA ILE A 174 -2.78 1.31 12.30
C ILE A 174 -1.39 1.94 12.36
N LEU A 175 -0.33 1.16 12.60
CA LEU A 175 1.03 1.68 12.58
C LEU A 175 1.42 2.25 11.21
N ALA A 176 1.06 1.56 10.13
CA ALA A 176 1.27 2.05 8.77
C ALA A 176 0.46 3.34 8.49
N LEU A 177 -0.77 3.44 9.02
CA LEU A 177 -1.62 4.63 8.91
C LEU A 177 -0.97 5.83 9.61
N VAL A 178 -0.52 5.65 10.86
CA VAL A 178 0.17 6.70 11.62
C VAL A 178 1.45 7.13 10.90
N ALA A 179 2.26 6.17 10.42
CA ALA A 179 3.47 6.47 9.68
C ALA A 179 3.18 7.25 8.37
N THR A 180 2.15 6.87 7.63
CA THR A 180 1.73 7.55 6.40
C THR A 180 1.24 8.97 6.69
N PHE A 181 0.49 9.17 7.78
CA PHE A 181 0.03 10.48 8.22
C PHE A 181 1.20 11.39 8.61
N ILE A 182 2.18 10.87 9.35
CA ILE A 182 3.40 11.62 9.70
C ILE A 182 4.20 11.98 8.45
N GLN A 183 4.29 11.08 7.46
CA GLN A 183 4.95 11.39 6.19
C GLN A 183 4.24 12.53 5.46
N TRP A 184 2.90 12.47 5.38
CA TRP A 184 2.11 13.53 4.76
C TRP A 184 2.36 14.88 5.40
N MET A 185 2.26 14.97 6.73
CA MET A 185 2.54 16.22 7.46
C MET A 185 3.94 16.77 7.19
N ARG A 186 4.93 15.89 7.12
CA ARG A 186 6.33 16.29 6.84
C ARG A 186 6.50 16.80 5.41
N ASP A 187 5.88 16.14 4.45
CA ASP A 187 5.99 16.52 3.04
C ASP A 187 5.24 17.83 2.76
N ASP A 188 4.08 18.01 3.37
CA ASP A 188 3.32 19.27 3.33
C ASP A 188 4.12 20.43 3.93
N SER A 189 4.73 20.22 5.10
CA SER A 189 5.60 21.22 5.74
C SER A 189 6.85 21.57 4.91
N ARG A 190 7.40 20.60 4.19
CA ARG A 190 8.55 20.82 3.29
C ARG A 190 8.14 21.62 2.05
N GLU A 191 6.97 21.31 1.52
CA GLU A 191 6.41 22.02 0.36
C GLU A 191 6.11 23.48 0.71
N ALA A 192 5.44 23.75 1.86
CA ALA A 192 5.20 25.09 2.34
C ALA A 192 6.51 25.89 2.45
N LYS A 193 7.54 25.32 3.11
CA LYS A 193 8.85 25.97 3.20
C LYS A 193 9.56 26.17 1.85
N ARG A 194 9.26 25.35 0.85
CA ARG A 194 9.77 25.54 -0.51
C ARG A 194 9.10 26.71 -1.20
N ILE A 195 7.78 26.82 -1.05
CA ILE A 195 6.98 27.92 -1.59
C ILE A 195 7.46 29.24 -0.96
N ASP A 196 7.50 29.34 0.38
CA ASP A 196 7.96 30.51 1.10
C ASP A 196 9.36 30.97 0.65
N ARG A 197 10.29 30.03 0.46
CA ARG A 197 11.64 30.37 -0.03
C ARG A 197 11.66 30.86 -1.46
N ASN A 198 10.81 30.32 -2.33
CA ASN A 198 10.69 30.77 -3.72
C ASN A 198 10.10 32.18 -3.77
N GLU A 199 9.06 32.46 -2.99
CA GLU A 199 8.46 33.78 -2.87
C GLU A 199 9.45 34.82 -2.35
N ALA A 200 10.17 34.50 -1.29
CA ALA A 200 11.23 35.37 -0.74
C ALA A 200 12.34 35.65 -1.78
N ARG A 201 12.68 34.65 -2.62
CA ARG A 201 13.67 34.81 -3.67
C ARG A 201 13.17 35.70 -4.82
N MET A 202 11.91 35.54 -5.22
CA MET A 202 11.29 36.37 -6.25
C MET A 202 11.17 37.82 -5.77
N ALA A 203 10.75 38.02 -4.53
CA ALA A 203 10.71 39.34 -3.91
C ALA A 203 12.10 40.01 -3.86
N ALA A 204 13.17 39.25 -3.53
CA ALA A 204 14.52 39.76 -3.54
C ALA A 204 15.05 40.12 -4.94
N MET A 205 14.50 39.51 -6.00
CA MET A 205 14.81 39.84 -7.41
C MET A 205 13.98 41.00 -7.96
N GLY A 206 13.04 41.55 -7.13
CA GLY A 206 12.14 42.62 -7.56
C GLY A 206 11.02 42.15 -8.47
N GLU A 207 10.81 40.83 -8.58
CA GLU A 207 9.68 40.29 -9.32
C GLU A 207 8.41 40.41 -8.45
N PRO A 208 7.29 40.96 -9.01
CA PRO A 208 6.05 41.04 -8.25
C PRO A 208 5.51 39.64 -7.97
N ASP A 209 5.08 39.41 -6.74
CA ASP A 209 4.45 38.18 -6.32
C ASP A 209 3.13 37.95 -7.10
N GLU A 210 2.62 36.71 -7.14
CA GLU A 210 1.38 36.34 -7.87
C GLU A 210 0.20 37.22 -7.43
N LEU A 211 0.10 37.56 -6.15
CA LEU A 211 -0.96 38.42 -5.62
C LEU A 211 -0.82 39.85 -6.14
N ALA A 212 0.39 40.38 -6.19
CA ALA A 212 0.65 41.71 -6.76
C ALA A 212 0.39 41.75 -8.27
N GLN A 213 0.75 40.68 -9.00
CA GLN A 213 0.41 40.54 -10.43
C GLN A 213 -1.08 40.49 -10.65
N TYR A 214 -1.82 39.71 -9.86
CA TYR A 214 -3.27 39.62 -9.92
C TYR A 214 -3.95 40.96 -9.59
N ASN A 215 -3.52 41.65 -8.53
CA ASN A 215 -4.02 42.97 -8.19
C ASN A 215 -3.73 44.02 -9.27
N ASN A 216 -2.56 43.96 -9.89
CA ASN A 216 -2.24 44.82 -11.04
C ASN A 216 -3.13 44.50 -12.24
N TYR A 217 -3.41 43.23 -12.50
CA TYR A 217 -4.35 42.84 -13.56
C TYR A 217 -5.78 43.36 -13.29
N LEU A 218 -6.29 43.22 -12.07
CA LEU A 218 -7.60 43.75 -11.68
C LEU A 218 -7.66 45.27 -11.83
N SER A 219 -6.63 45.99 -11.41
CA SER A 219 -6.57 47.43 -11.56
C SER A 219 -6.54 47.88 -13.02
N GLN A 220 -5.91 47.10 -13.90
CA GLN A 220 -5.95 47.38 -15.35
C GLN A 220 -7.34 47.15 -15.95
N LEU A 221 -8.03 46.09 -15.55
CA LEU A 221 -9.41 45.82 -15.97
C LEU A 221 -10.33 46.97 -15.53
N GLN A 222 -10.23 47.41 -14.30
CA GLN A 222 -11.04 48.51 -13.76
C GLN A 222 -10.82 49.80 -14.56
N ARG A 223 -9.58 50.14 -14.87
CA ARG A 223 -9.26 51.33 -15.72
C ARG A 223 -9.77 51.18 -17.15
N ARG A 224 -9.88 49.98 -17.71
CA ARG A 224 -10.48 49.75 -19.04
C ARG A 224 -11.98 49.96 -19.01
N ASP A 225 -12.67 49.46 -17.98
CA ASP A 225 -14.11 49.64 -17.82
C ASP A 225 -14.50 51.09 -17.60
N GLU A 226 -13.69 51.86 -16.88
CA GLU A 226 -13.91 53.31 -16.66
C GLU A 226 -13.75 54.09 -17.99
N ARG A 227 -12.77 53.70 -18.82
CA ARG A 227 -12.59 54.34 -20.17
C ARG A 227 -13.68 53.97 -21.19
N GLY A 228 -14.27 52.76 -21.04
CA GLY A 228 -15.37 52.34 -21.93
C GLY A 228 -16.73 52.92 -21.58
N ARG A 229 -16.85 53.62 -20.41
CA ARG A 229 -18.06 54.29 -19.99
C ARG A 229 -18.07 55.79 -20.22
N GLN A 230 -16.95 56.36 -20.72
CA GLN A 230 -16.84 57.74 -21.21
C GLN A 230 -17.00 57.78 -22.73
#